data_9a785bf394c341395fde0fafbec70800
#
_entry.id   9a785bf394c341395fde0fafbec70800
#
_cell.length_a   1.000
_cell.length_b   1.000
_cell.length_c   1.000
_cell.angle_alpha   90.00
_cell.angle_beta   90.00
_cell.angle_gamma   90.00
#
_symmetry.space_group_name_H-M   'P 1'
#
loop_
_entity.id
_entity.type
_entity.pdbx_description
1 polymer ?
#
loop_
_entity_poly.entity_id
_entity_poly.type
_entity_poly.pdbx_seq_one_letter_code
_entity_poly.pdbx_strand_id
1 'polypeptide(L)'
;GTFGKAYEEMLMVHERMADNGLMFATSLHQMSEDLNELAQVADKSRKGWKQSGLAAEQRVAELEAAMRKSKSKYDALAEEYDRARTGDTSGRQGGKMFGFKGHKSGAQHEEDLLRKAQAAEQDYQGKVQVAASERSELEAKTRPETVQALQDLIRECDSGLALQMQKFGKRFANSCWGIMVFNMVCSLL
;
A
#
# COMPACT_ATOMS: atom_id res chain seq x y z
N GLY A 1 65.55 33.04 0.52
CA GLY A 1 65.34 33.79 -0.71
C GLY A 1 63.84 33.74 -1.14
N THR A 2 63.41 34.66 -1.99
CA THR A 2 62.03 34.79 -2.49
C THR A 2 61.49 33.51 -3.14
N PHE A 3 62.33 32.74 -3.85
CA PHE A 3 61.94 31.46 -4.45
C PHE A 3 61.54 30.41 -3.40
N GLY A 4 62.27 30.29 -2.28
CA GLY A 4 61.92 29.33 -1.23
C GLY A 4 60.57 29.63 -0.59
N LYS A 5 60.22 30.91 -0.36
CA LYS A 5 58.90 31.31 0.13
C LYS A 5 57.78 30.98 -0.86
N ALA A 6 57.97 31.32 -2.13
CA ALA A 6 56.97 31.02 -3.16
C ALA A 6 56.71 29.50 -3.31
N TYR A 7 57.76 28.67 -3.18
CA TYR A 7 57.63 27.21 -3.20
C TYR A 7 56.87 26.69 -1.97
N GLU A 8 57.15 27.20 -0.78
CA GLU A 8 56.44 26.85 0.46
C GLU A 8 54.95 27.24 0.37
N GLU A 9 54.66 28.45 -0.13
CA GLU A 9 53.26 28.91 -0.33
C GLU A 9 52.53 28.03 -1.33
N MET A 10 53.17 27.60 -2.43
CA MET A 10 52.62 26.67 -3.40
C MET A 10 52.31 25.33 -2.76
N LEU A 11 53.20 24.77 -1.95
CA LEU A 11 52.97 23.50 -1.24
C LEU A 11 51.77 23.62 -0.28
N MET A 12 51.66 24.69 0.50
CA MET A 12 50.53 24.92 1.40
C MET A 12 49.21 25.03 0.66
N VAL A 13 49.18 25.59 -0.56
CA VAL A 13 47.98 25.64 -1.38
C VAL A 13 47.59 24.26 -1.88
N HIS A 14 48.54 23.45 -2.33
CA HIS A 14 48.27 22.07 -2.75
C HIS A 14 47.76 21.20 -1.59
N GLU A 15 48.32 21.36 -0.40
CA GLU A 15 47.88 20.68 0.81
C GLU A 15 46.40 21.03 1.15
N ARG A 16 46.07 22.35 1.13
CA ARG A 16 44.67 22.79 1.32
C ARG A 16 43.71 22.26 0.25
N MET A 17 44.16 22.16 -1.00
CA MET A 17 43.37 21.54 -2.09
C MET A 17 43.13 20.07 -1.83
N ALA A 18 44.13 19.33 -1.40
CA ALA A 18 44.01 17.91 -1.04
C ALA A 18 43.06 17.72 0.13
N ASP A 19 43.18 18.54 1.19
CA ASP A 19 42.25 18.51 2.33
C ASP A 19 40.82 18.81 1.93
N ASN A 20 40.61 19.85 1.11
CA ASN A 20 39.26 20.15 0.61
C ASN A 20 38.68 19.03 -0.24
N GLY A 21 39.50 18.40 -1.07
CA GLY A 21 39.12 17.22 -1.86
C GLY A 21 38.69 16.03 -0.97
N LEU A 22 39.47 15.74 0.07
CA LEU A 22 39.17 14.68 1.03
C LEU A 22 37.87 14.97 1.81
N MET A 23 37.71 16.21 2.29
CA MET A 23 36.48 16.65 2.98
C MET A 23 35.24 16.52 2.05
N PHE A 24 35.39 16.87 0.78
CA PHE A 24 34.32 16.72 -0.20
C PHE A 24 33.97 15.25 -0.45
N ALA A 25 34.98 14.40 -0.64
CA ALA A 25 34.79 12.95 -0.82
C ALA A 25 34.10 12.31 0.41
N THR A 26 34.54 12.64 1.61
CA THR A 26 33.91 12.17 2.85
C THR A 26 32.46 12.63 2.96
N SER A 27 32.17 13.87 2.57
CA SER A 27 30.81 14.40 2.55
C SER A 27 29.91 13.69 1.54
N LEU A 28 30.43 13.36 0.36
CA LEU A 28 29.71 12.58 -0.65
C LEU A 28 29.39 11.16 -0.15
N HIS A 29 30.33 10.53 0.51
CA HIS A 29 30.12 9.21 1.11
C HIS A 29 28.99 9.25 2.13
N GLN A 30 29.03 10.19 3.07
CA GLN A 30 27.95 10.36 4.07
C GLN A 30 26.59 10.64 3.41
N MET A 31 26.56 11.48 2.38
CA MET A 31 25.31 11.74 1.65
C MET A 31 24.76 10.49 0.96
N SER A 32 25.64 9.64 0.43
CA SER A 32 25.25 8.36 -0.18
C SER A 32 24.65 7.42 0.87
N GLU A 33 25.23 7.36 2.07
CA GLU A 33 24.69 6.56 3.18
C GLU A 33 23.32 7.10 3.63
N ASP A 34 23.19 8.40 3.85
CA ASP A 34 21.93 9.06 4.24
C ASP A 34 20.81 8.80 3.21
N LEU A 35 21.12 8.87 1.90
CA LEU A 35 20.15 8.59 0.83
C LEU A 35 19.77 7.11 0.76
N ASN A 36 20.73 6.22 0.97
CA ASN A 36 20.47 4.79 1.01
C ASN A 36 19.56 4.40 2.19
N GLU A 37 19.81 4.97 3.36
CA GLU A 37 18.94 4.80 4.54
C GLU A 37 17.53 5.32 4.28
N LEU A 38 17.40 6.54 3.74
CA LEU A 38 16.12 7.13 3.36
C LEU A 38 15.36 6.21 2.39
N ALA A 39 16.03 5.70 1.36
CA ALA A 39 15.42 4.80 0.37
C ALA A 39 14.94 3.48 0.99
N GLN A 40 15.72 2.89 1.89
CA GLN A 40 15.35 1.64 2.57
C GLN A 40 14.16 1.83 3.50
N VAL A 41 14.15 2.89 4.31
CA VAL A 41 13.04 3.21 5.21
C VAL A 41 11.76 3.50 4.42
N ALA A 42 11.87 4.30 3.36
CA ALA A 42 10.75 4.62 2.48
C ALA A 42 10.17 3.38 1.79
N ASP A 43 11.01 2.51 1.26
CA ASP A 43 10.53 1.28 0.59
C ASP A 43 9.84 0.32 1.57
N LYS A 44 10.39 0.15 2.77
CA LYS A 44 9.77 -0.65 3.83
C LYS A 44 8.40 -0.09 4.23
N SER A 45 8.30 1.21 4.48
CA SER A 45 7.05 1.89 4.85
C SER A 45 6.02 1.79 3.72
N ARG A 46 6.43 2.07 2.48
CA ARG A 46 5.58 1.94 1.28
C ARG A 46 5.00 0.53 1.14
N LYS A 47 5.85 -0.51 1.29
CA LYS A 47 5.41 -1.91 1.22
C LYS A 47 4.41 -2.23 2.31
N GLY A 48 4.65 -1.80 3.55
CA GLY A 48 3.76 -2.01 4.68
C GLY A 48 2.37 -1.40 4.45
N TRP A 49 2.31 -0.12 4.10
CA TRP A 49 1.05 0.58 3.84
C TRP A 49 0.30 0.03 2.63
N LYS A 50 1.01 -0.29 1.54
CA LYS A 50 0.42 -0.94 0.37
C LYS A 50 -0.20 -2.28 0.72
N GLN A 51 0.52 -3.13 1.45
CA GLN A 51 0.04 -4.45 1.86
C GLN A 51 -1.19 -4.35 2.76
N SER A 52 -1.17 -3.47 3.77
CA SER A 52 -2.28 -3.24 4.68
C SER A 52 -3.53 -2.75 3.94
N GLY A 53 -3.38 -1.75 3.06
CA GLY A 53 -4.49 -1.21 2.27
C GLY A 53 -5.10 -2.25 1.33
N LEU A 54 -4.26 -3.00 0.59
CA LEU A 54 -4.75 -4.06 -0.30
C LEU A 54 -5.41 -5.21 0.45
N ALA A 55 -4.91 -5.59 1.63
CA ALA A 55 -5.52 -6.62 2.47
C ALA A 55 -6.92 -6.19 2.95
N ALA A 56 -7.11 -4.92 3.32
CA ALA A 56 -8.41 -4.39 3.70
C ALA A 56 -9.40 -4.37 2.53
N GLU A 57 -8.97 -3.95 1.32
CA GLU A 57 -9.80 -4.00 0.10
C GLU A 57 -10.21 -5.44 -0.23
N GLN A 58 -9.27 -6.37 -0.16
CA GLN A 58 -9.55 -7.78 -0.43
C GLN A 58 -10.53 -8.37 0.58
N ARG A 59 -10.40 -8.05 1.87
CA ARG A 59 -11.33 -8.49 2.91
C ARG A 59 -12.77 -8.04 2.61
N VAL A 60 -12.98 -6.79 2.23
CA VAL A 60 -14.30 -6.30 1.84
C VAL A 60 -14.82 -7.03 0.62
N ALA A 61 -14.00 -7.25 -0.41
CA ALA A 61 -14.38 -7.99 -1.61
C ALA A 61 -14.80 -9.44 -1.29
N GLU A 62 -14.09 -10.11 -0.38
CA GLU A 62 -14.44 -11.47 0.08
C GLU A 62 -15.77 -11.50 0.83
N LEU A 63 -16.02 -10.52 1.71
CA LEU A 63 -17.29 -10.39 2.44
C LEU A 63 -18.46 -10.12 1.50
N GLU A 64 -18.28 -9.25 0.50
CA GLU A 64 -19.30 -9.00 -0.53
C GLU A 64 -19.56 -10.23 -1.41
N ALA A 65 -18.53 -11.01 -1.72
CA ALA A 65 -18.70 -12.28 -2.46
C ALA A 65 -19.48 -13.30 -1.63
N ALA A 66 -19.17 -13.40 -0.32
CA ALA A 66 -19.90 -14.28 0.60
C ALA A 66 -21.37 -13.84 0.77
N MET A 67 -21.63 -12.54 0.84
CA MET A 67 -22.98 -11.96 0.88
C MET A 67 -23.76 -12.32 -0.41
N ARG A 68 -23.16 -12.13 -1.59
CA ARG A 68 -23.80 -12.49 -2.89
C ARG A 68 -24.12 -13.98 -2.98
N LYS A 69 -23.22 -14.85 -2.51
CA LYS A 69 -23.44 -16.29 -2.44
C LYS A 69 -24.60 -16.65 -1.50
N SER A 70 -24.68 -16.00 -0.35
CA SER A 70 -25.77 -16.20 0.62
C SER A 70 -27.10 -15.72 0.06
N LYS A 71 -27.12 -14.57 -0.66
CA LYS A 71 -28.30 -14.09 -1.38
C LYS A 71 -28.80 -15.10 -2.38
N SER A 72 -27.96 -15.64 -3.25
CA SER A 72 -28.33 -16.62 -4.24
C SER A 72 -28.92 -17.89 -3.60
N LYS A 73 -28.40 -18.33 -2.45
CA LYS A 73 -28.93 -19.44 -1.68
C LYS A 73 -30.34 -19.14 -1.13
N TYR A 74 -30.51 -17.93 -0.57
CA TYR A 74 -31.83 -17.49 -0.08
C TYR A 74 -32.85 -17.43 -1.22
N ASP A 75 -32.52 -16.77 -2.34
CA ASP A 75 -33.38 -16.63 -3.51
C ASP A 75 -33.83 -18.00 -4.01
N ALA A 76 -32.92 -18.99 -4.13
CA ALA A 76 -33.24 -20.35 -4.57
C ALA A 76 -34.20 -21.08 -3.61
N LEU A 77 -34.00 -20.93 -2.28
CA LEU A 77 -34.86 -21.56 -1.26
C LEU A 77 -36.23 -20.87 -1.19
N ALA A 78 -36.28 -19.55 -1.35
CA ALA A 78 -37.53 -18.79 -1.41
C ALA A 78 -38.38 -19.20 -2.64
N GLU A 79 -37.76 -19.35 -3.83
CA GLU A 79 -38.42 -19.84 -5.02
C GLU A 79 -38.92 -21.28 -4.84
N GLU A 80 -38.14 -22.17 -4.20
CA GLU A 80 -38.55 -23.54 -3.95
C GLU A 80 -39.76 -23.61 -2.99
N TYR A 81 -39.75 -22.76 -1.94
CA TYR A 81 -40.89 -22.62 -1.03
C TYR A 81 -42.14 -22.10 -1.74
N ASP A 82 -42.01 -21.05 -2.57
CA ASP A 82 -43.16 -20.48 -3.30
C ASP A 82 -43.77 -21.49 -4.29
N ARG A 83 -42.96 -22.30 -4.98
CA ARG A 83 -43.42 -23.39 -5.83
C ARG A 83 -44.17 -24.46 -5.02
N ALA A 84 -43.63 -24.85 -3.85
CA ALA A 84 -44.29 -25.84 -2.99
C ALA A 84 -45.65 -25.35 -2.50
N ARG A 85 -45.76 -24.05 -2.14
CA ARG A 85 -46.98 -23.41 -1.66
C ARG A 85 -48.03 -23.24 -2.76
N THR A 86 -47.62 -22.89 -3.97
CA THR A 86 -48.57 -22.67 -5.11
C THR A 86 -48.96 -23.93 -5.83
N GLY A 87 -48.35 -25.10 -5.52
CA GLY A 87 -48.60 -26.37 -6.19
C GLY A 87 -48.13 -26.41 -7.66
N ASP A 88 -47.32 -25.44 -8.07
CA ASP A 88 -46.83 -25.35 -9.45
C ASP A 88 -45.71 -26.36 -9.71
N THR A 89 -46.08 -27.49 -10.35
CA THR A 89 -45.15 -28.55 -10.73
C THR A 89 -44.55 -28.35 -12.12
N SER A 90 -44.78 -27.22 -12.79
CA SER A 90 -44.43 -27.00 -14.20
C SER A 90 -42.90 -26.91 -14.50
N GLY A 91 -42.05 -26.94 -13.49
CA GLY A 91 -40.57 -26.82 -13.66
C GLY A 91 -39.79 -28.14 -13.59
N ARG A 92 -40.41 -29.28 -13.37
CA ARG A 92 -39.71 -30.58 -13.25
C ARG A 92 -39.73 -31.37 -14.55
N GLN A 93 -39.10 -30.92 -15.61
CA GLN A 93 -38.79 -31.74 -16.77
C GLN A 93 -37.33 -32.29 -16.61
N GLY A 94 -37.25 -33.58 -16.28
CA GLY A 94 -36.02 -34.36 -16.44
C GLY A 94 -35.23 -34.73 -15.19
N GLY A 95 -35.72 -35.68 -14.40
CA GLY A 95 -34.92 -36.35 -13.37
C GLY A 95 -35.60 -37.60 -12.85
N LYS A 96 -35.13 -38.76 -13.29
CA LYS A 96 -35.64 -40.09 -12.99
C LYS A 96 -35.89 -40.32 -11.49
N MET A 97 -37.14 -40.75 -11.20
CA MET A 97 -37.55 -41.46 -9.99
C MET A 97 -36.62 -42.65 -9.72
N PHE A 98 -35.88 -42.61 -8.61
CA PHE A 98 -35.49 -43.82 -7.86
C PHE A 98 -35.17 -43.40 -6.43
N GLY A 99 -35.97 -43.86 -5.47
CA GLY A 99 -35.62 -43.73 -4.06
C GLY A 99 -36.84 -43.61 -3.13
N PHE A 100 -37.43 -44.72 -2.78
CA PHE A 100 -38.37 -44.88 -1.67
C PHE A 100 -37.74 -44.33 -0.38
N LYS A 101 -38.17 -43.16 0.04
CA LYS A 101 -37.89 -42.70 1.42
C LYS A 101 -39.03 -41.80 1.89
N GLY A 102 -39.88 -42.32 2.76
CA GLY A 102 -40.82 -41.68 3.66
C GLY A 102 -41.64 -40.53 3.04
N HIS A 103 -42.91 -40.76 2.75
CA HIS A 103 -43.89 -39.73 2.41
C HIS A 103 -43.98 -38.71 3.58
N LYS A 104 -43.20 -37.64 3.53
CA LYS A 104 -43.54 -36.44 4.28
C LYS A 104 -44.82 -35.89 3.66
N SER A 105 -45.81 -35.56 4.48
CA SER A 105 -47.03 -34.91 3.99
C SER A 105 -46.64 -33.58 3.29
N GLY A 106 -47.37 -33.17 2.24
CA GLY A 106 -47.07 -31.92 1.52
C GLY A 106 -46.88 -30.72 2.49
N ALA A 107 -47.71 -30.68 3.54
CA ALA A 107 -47.58 -29.64 4.59
C ALA A 107 -46.27 -29.69 5.38
N GLN A 108 -45.76 -30.87 5.70
CA GLN A 108 -44.45 -30.99 6.39
C GLN A 108 -43.27 -30.59 5.48
N HIS A 109 -43.40 -30.84 4.17
CA HIS A 109 -42.39 -30.42 3.20
C HIS A 109 -42.35 -28.90 3.03
N GLU A 110 -43.52 -28.26 2.95
CA GLU A 110 -43.67 -26.80 2.90
C GLU A 110 -43.09 -26.13 4.16
N GLU A 111 -43.43 -26.66 5.36
CA GLU A 111 -42.88 -26.14 6.61
C GLU A 111 -41.34 -26.26 6.72
N ASP A 112 -40.76 -27.39 6.26
CA ASP A 112 -39.32 -27.59 6.19
C ASP A 112 -38.63 -26.58 5.24
N LEU A 113 -39.26 -26.27 4.09
CA LEU A 113 -38.75 -25.28 3.13
C LEU A 113 -38.84 -23.86 3.68
N LEU A 114 -39.97 -23.52 4.31
CA LEU A 114 -40.14 -22.22 4.98
C LEU A 114 -39.02 -21.98 6.02
N ARG A 115 -38.80 -22.97 6.89
CA ARG A 115 -37.75 -22.88 7.91
C ARG A 115 -36.35 -22.72 7.30
N LYS A 116 -36.07 -23.43 6.18
CA LYS A 116 -34.78 -23.29 5.47
C LYS A 116 -34.64 -21.93 4.81
N ALA A 117 -35.70 -21.39 4.20
CA ALA A 117 -35.71 -20.08 3.59
C ALA A 117 -35.51 -18.99 4.63
N GLN A 118 -36.19 -19.06 5.79
CA GLN A 118 -36.02 -18.13 6.91
C GLN A 118 -34.59 -18.16 7.48
N ALA A 119 -34.00 -19.34 7.65
CA ALA A 119 -32.64 -19.49 8.11
C ALA A 119 -31.62 -18.90 7.10
N ALA A 120 -31.85 -19.08 5.79
CA ALA A 120 -31.04 -18.52 4.74
C ALA A 120 -31.18 -16.99 4.65
N GLU A 121 -32.38 -16.46 4.91
CA GLU A 121 -32.65 -15.01 4.99
C GLU A 121 -31.84 -14.37 6.14
N GLN A 122 -31.89 -14.98 7.32
CA GLN A 122 -31.13 -14.51 8.48
C GLN A 122 -29.62 -14.53 8.22
N ASP A 123 -29.10 -15.60 7.59
CA ASP A 123 -27.68 -15.68 7.21
C ASP A 123 -27.32 -14.59 6.19
N TYR A 124 -28.19 -14.35 5.20
CA TYR A 124 -27.99 -13.27 4.23
C TYR A 124 -28.00 -11.89 4.89
N GLN A 125 -28.99 -11.60 5.73
CA GLN A 125 -29.08 -10.33 6.46
C GLN A 125 -27.87 -10.07 7.35
N GLY A 126 -27.40 -11.09 8.06
CA GLY A 126 -26.17 -11.00 8.85
C GLY A 126 -24.94 -10.65 7.99
N LYS A 127 -24.78 -11.29 6.83
CA LYS A 127 -23.68 -11.00 5.91
C LYS A 127 -23.78 -9.63 5.27
N VAL A 128 -25.00 -9.14 4.98
CA VAL A 128 -25.22 -7.76 4.51
C VAL A 128 -24.71 -6.76 5.55
N GLN A 129 -25.05 -6.93 6.83
CA GLN A 129 -24.63 -6.05 7.89
C GLN A 129 -23.11 -6.03 8.05
N VAL A 130 -22.47 -7.20 8.06
CA VAL A 130 -21.01 -7.31 8.17
C VAL A 130 -20.32 -6.68 6.96
N ALA A 131 -20.76 -6.97 5.74
CA ALA A 131 -20.17 -6.40 4.53
C ALA A 131 -20.36 -4.87 4.48
N ALA A 132 -21.52 -4.36 4.88
CA ALA A 132 -21.78 -2.91 4.94
C ALA A 132 -20.92 -2.20 5.98
N SER A 133 -20.76 -2.79 7.17
CA SER A 133 -19.91 -2.24 8.24
C SER A 133 -18.44 -2.19 7.83
N GLU A 134 -17.89 -3.29 7.33
CA GLU A 134 -16.49 -3.36 6.91
C GLU A 134 -16.21 -2.42 5.71
N ARG A 135 -17.15 -2.31 4.79
CA ARG A 135 -17.05 -1.36 3.68
C ARG A 135 -17.06 0.09 4.17
N SER A 136 -17.95 0.42 5.10
CA SER A 136 -18.01 1.75 5.71
C SER A 136 -16.70 2.10 6.44
N GLU A 137 -16.11 1.15 7.19
CA GLU A 137 -14.82 1.34 7.87
C GLU A 137 -13.68 1.50 6.86
N LEU A 138 -13.66 0.72 5.79
CA LEU A 138 -12.68 0.84 4.71
C LEU A 138 -12.72 2.23 4.08
N GLU A 139 -13.92 2.71 3.72
CA GLU A 139 -14.10 3.99 3.02
C GLU A 139 -13.88 5.21 3.94
N ALA A 140 -14.36 5.14 5.18
CA ALA A 140 -14.30 6.26 6.10
C ALA A 140 -12.95 6.41 6.82
N LYS A 141 -12.22 5.31 7.01
CA LYS A 141 -11.00 5.31 7.83
C LYS A 141 -9.80 4.70 7.11
N THR A 142 -9.85 3.41 6.80
CA THR A 142 -8.65 2.67 6.36
C THR A 142 -8.07 3.19 5.05
N ARG A 143 -8.93 3.48 4.07
CA ARG A 143 -8.49 4.01 2.75
C ARG A 143 -7.90 5.42 2.87
N PRO A 144 -8.58 6.41 3.54
CA PRO A 144 -8.00 7.73 3.76
C PRO A 144 -6.68 7.70 4.55
N GLU A 145 -6.59 6.91 5.63
CA GLU A 145 -5.36 6.77 6.42
C GLU A 145 -4.21 6.21 5.58
N THR A 146 -4.46 5.17 4.79
CA THR A 146 -3.45 4.58 3.90
C THR A 146 -2.97 5.58 2.86
N VAL A 147 -3.87 6.33 2.23
CA VAL A 147 -3.52 7.36 1.23
C VAL A 147 -2.73 8.48 1.88
N GLN A 148 -3.17 8.97 3.04
CA GLN A 148 -2.46 10.02 3.77
C GLN A 148 -1.05 9.60 4.16
N ALA A 149 -0.88 8.40 4.70
CA ALA A 149 0.43 7.87 5.08
C ALA A 149 1.37 7.74 3.87
N LEU A 150 0.87 7.33 2.70
CA LEU A 150 1.67 7.28 1.48
C LEU A 150 2.03 8.68 0.96
N GLN A 151 1.12 9.66 1.07
CA GLN A 151 1.41 11.05 0.72
C GLN A 151 2.46 11.68 1.65
N ASP A 152 2.37 11.41 2.94
CA ASP A 152 3.34 11.91 3.92
C ASP A 152 4.72 11.28 3.69
N LEU A 153 4.77 9.99 3.34
CA LEU A 153 6.00 9.32 2.94
C LEU A 153 6.65 9.95 1.70
N ILE A 154 5.86 10.33 0.70
CA ILE A 154 6.37 11.04 -0.49
C ILE A 154 6.98 12.39 -0.07
N ARG A 155 6.27 13.17 0.76
CA ARG A 155 6.77 14.47 1.26
C ARG A 155 8.06 14.32 2.06
N GLU A 156 8.18 13.28 2.87
CA GLU A 156 9.39 12.98 3.63
C GLU A 156 10.56 12.66 2.68
N CYS A 157 10.34 11.83 1.66
CA CYS A 157 11.35 11.53 0.64
C CYS A 157 11.78 12.79 -0.12
N ASP A 158 10.84 13.63 -0.56
CA ASP A 158 11.12 14.86 -1.28
C ASP A 158 11.92 15.84 -0.41
N SER A 159 11.53 15.99 0.84
CA SER A 159 12.24 16.86 1.81
C SER A 159 13.64 16.33 2.11
N GLY A 160 13.80 15.03 2.31
CA GLY A 160 15.09 14.38 2.53
C GLY A 160 16.03 14.55 1.33
N LEU A 161 15.53 14.32 0.13
CA LEU A 161 16.28 14.51 -1.11
C LEU A 161 16.68 15.98 -1.30
N ALA A 162 15.76 16.92 -1.10
CA ALA A 162 16.04 18.36 -1.19
C ALA A 162 17.13 18.80 -0.22
N LEU A 163 17.11 18.27 1.02
CA LEU A 163 18.16 18.55 2.01
C LEU A 163 19.52 18.04 1.55
N GLN A 164 19.60 16.82 1.00
CA GLN A 164 20.86 16.28 0.50
C GLN A 164 21.37 17.06 -0.72
N MET A 165 20.50 17.49 -1.62
CA MET A 165 20.86 18.35 -2.76
C MET A 165 21.40 19.71 -2.29
N GLN A 166 20.83 20.32 -1.24
CA GLN A 166 21.35 21.54 -0.65
C GLN A 166 22.73 21.34 -0.01
N LYS A 167 22.93 20.23 0.72
CA LYS A 167 24.24 19.88 1.30
C LYS A 167 25.28 19.72 0.18
N PHE A 168 24.92 19.00 -0.88
CA PHE A 168 25.79 18.83 -2.05
C PHE A 168 26.19 20.17 -2.66
N GLY A 169 25.22 21.04 -2.98
CA GLY A 169 25.48 22.35 -3.58
C GLY A 169 26.41 23.21 -2.73
N LYS A 170 26.21 23.26 -1.41
CA LYS A 170 27.09 24.00 -0.49
C LYS A 170 28.52 23.44 -0.47
N ARG A 171 28.68 22.11 -0.42
CA ARG A 171 29.99 21.46 -0.39
C ARG A 171 30.72 21.62 -1.72
N PHE A 172 30.00 21.45 -2.82
CA PHE A 172 30.53 21.65 -4.17
C PHE A 172 31.01 23.10 -4.37
N ALA A 173 30.22 24.11 -3.99
CA ALA A 173 30.60 25.52 -4.07
C ALA A 173 31.88 25.81 -3.26
N ASN A 174 31.98 25.30 -2.03
CA ASN A 174 33.16 25.48 -1.20
C ASN A 174 34.41 24.83 -1.80
N SER A 175 34.28 23.66 -2.41
CA SER A 175 35.37 22.97 -3.10
C SER A 175 35.85 23.73 -4.35
N CYS A 176 34.89 24.21 -5.18
CA CYS A 176 35.19 25.00 -6.38
C CYS A 176 35.78 26.35 -6.06
N TRP A 177 35.33 27.02 -4.98
CA TRP A 177 35.88 28.30 -4.53
C TRP A 177 37.35 28.18 -4.15
N GLY A 178 37.72 27.08 -3.50
CA GLY A 178 39.15 26.79 -3.20
C GLY A 178 40.03 26.70 -4.44
N ILE A 179 39.52 26.03 -5.50
CA ILE A 179 40.22 25.91 -6.80
C ILE A 179 40.29 27.26 -7.53
N MET A 180 39.25 28.06 -7.46
CA MET A 180 39.18 29.37 -8.13
C MET A 180 40.15 30.39 -7.51
N VAL A 181 40.25 30.41 -6.18
CA VAL A 181 41.24 31.25 -5.46
C VAL A 181 42.69 30.84 -5.79
N PHE A 182 42.95 29.54 -5.93
CA PHE A 182 44.25 29.03 -6.35
C PHE A 182 44.65 29.55 -7.74
N ASN A 183 43.73 29.40 -8.74
CA ASN A 183 44.01 29.87 -10.10
C ASN A 183 44.26 31.39 -10.15
N MET A 184 43.58 32.16 -9.29
CA MET A 184 43.77 33.60 -9.21
C MET A 184 45.13 33.98 -8.58
N VAL A 185 45.57 33.23 -7.56
CA VAL A 185 46.91 33.47 -6.94
C VAL A 185 48.03 33.04 -7.87
N CYS A 186 47.88 31.91 -8.59
CA CYS A 186 48.88 31.48 -9.55
C CYS A 186 48.99 32.38 -10.80
N SER A 187 47.95 33.15 -11.13
CA SER A 187 48.00 34.13 -12.22
C SER A 187 48.64 35.49 -11.83
N LEU A 188 48.85 35.71 -10.55
CA LEU A 188 49.46 36.95 -10.00
C LEU A 188 50.94 36.78 -9.62
N LEU A 189 51.49 35.57 -9.71
CA LEU A 189 52.91 35.22 -9.55
C LEU A 189 53.57 35.02 -10.89
#